data_9009692b5dd498be1db43adde64b214f
#
_entry.id   9009692b5dd498be1db43adde64b214f
#
_cell.length_a   1.000
_cell.length_b   1.000
_cell.length_c   1.000
_cell.angle_alpha   90.00
_cell.angle_beta   90.00
_cell.angle_gamma   90.00
#
_symmetry.space_group_name_H-M   'P 1'
#
loop_
_entity.id
_entity.type
_entity.pdbx_description
1 polymer ?
#
loop_
_entity_poly.entity_id
_entity_poly.type
_entity_poly.pdbx_seq_one_letter_code
_entity_poly.pdbx_strand_id
1 'polypeptide(L)'
;MTNPSDAKLKSTGLPRNGDKLNSDFFETYLPRLLEERDRCGLTGMIGGIEALMITVEPGNSIEYIAELALMTPYHYLVTLDSPRHLTHILRIDMNSPDILLREVKDPDYHDIFRNLNDLHPSGAQRPHSRYLGEILWVSNREQVLELQQAREFRFFSPDALAELDLPTNVSISKPSPYTQNVVGYMERHPNTVRVYHPLGNCSILPQAQDTYEKAKELQKKLDIGDLIGPIDHLATRGYSQNREAALLEYLALSSYYYWGSYNIPDQNSSTNVCKSVRPVPESVSPAKVFTANNLPYCVNHLDGLPSPTETFVSNFGPRLHHIALTVKDGERGGKENIDFVVDAIASQGKGFLLEVVGSRDAGLKQIFSAASPISALIIEYVQRFGNFQGFFTKDNVARLTAAAGVEESLVKIKR
;
A
#
# COMPACT_ATOMS: atom_id res chain seq x y z
N MET A 1 -39.28 15.18 4.69
CA MET A 1 -38.29 14.20 5.04
C MET A 1 -37.09 14.51 4.16
N THR A 2 -36.06 15.14 4.72
CA THR A 2 -34.81 15.47 4.01
C THR A 2 -34.06 14.18 3.75
N ASN A 3 -33.63 14.00 2.50
CA ASN A 3 -32.88 12.84 2.03
C ASN A 3 -31.57 12.72 2.85
N PRO A 4 -31.21 11.54 3.42
CA PRO A 4 -29.96 11.38 4.20
C PRO A 4 -28.67 11.62 3.40
N SER A 5 -28.76 11.85 2.09
CA SER A 5 -27.62 12.06 1.18
C SER A 5 -27.01 13.46 1.22
N ASP A 6 -27.63 14.44 1.90
CA ASP A 6 -27.20 15.85 1.85
C ASP A 6 -26.33 16.31 3.04
N ALA A 7 -26.02 15.43 3.98
CA ALA A 7 -25.02 15.74 5.00
C ALA A 7 -23.63 15.70 4.35
N LYS A 8 -23.03 16.88 4.07
CA LYS A 8 -21.65 17.00 3.61
C LYS A 8 -20.74 16.20 4.55
N LEU A 9 -20.13 15.15 4.05
CA LEU A 9 -19.14 14.37 4.79
C LEU A 9 -17.97 15.28 5.20
N LYS A 10 -17.65 15.26 6.50
CA LYS A 10 -16.56 16.05 7.07
C LYS A 10 -15.50 15.12 7.63
N SER A 11 -14.25 15.48 7.43
CA SER A 11 -13.08 14.81 8.03
C SER A 11 -12.69 15.37 9.40
N THR A 12 -13.21 16.54 9.75
CA THR A 12 -12.97 17.17 11.06
C THR A 12 -13.79 16.50 12.15
N GLY A 13 -13.19 16.31 13.32
CA GLY A 13 -13.85 15.70 14.48
C GLY A 13 -13.92 14.17 14.48
N LEU A 14 -13.28 13.49 13.53
CA LEU A 14 -13.19 12.03 13.51
C LEU A 14 -12.26 11.51 14.64
N PRO A 15 -12.52 10.28 15.14
CA PRO A 15 -11.74 9.71 16.24
C PRO A 15 -10.25 9.60 15.91
N ARG A 16 -9.40 10.01 16.86
CA ARG A 16 -7.95 9.89 16.79
C ARG A 16 -7.42 9.11 17.97
N ASN A 17 -6.24 8.52 17.78
CA ASN A 17 -5.48 7.82 18.80
C ASN A 17 -3.99 7.90 18.48
N GLY A 18 -3.14 7.23 19.27
CA GLY A 18 -1.71 7.16 19.05
C GLY A 18 -0.91 8.13 19.89
N ASP A 19 0.29 8.49 19.42
CA ASP A 19 1.22 9.33 20.15
C ASP A 19 0.81 10.80 20.10
N LYS A 20 0.50 11.36 21.26
CA LYS A 20 0.04 12.75 21.35
C LYS A 20 1.05 13.75 20.82
N LEU A 21 2.35 13.53 21.03
CA LEU A 21 3.39 14.48 20.63
C LEU A 21 3.41 14.69 19.11
N ASN A 22 3.38 13.60 18.32
CA ASN A 22 3.29 13.69 16.87
C ASN A 22 1.92 14.17 16.40
N SER A 23 0.85 13.79 17.10
CA SER A 23 -0.49 14.29 16.80
C SER A 23 -0.59 15.79 16.94
N ASP A 24 -0.04 16.36 18.03
CA ASP A 24 -0.04 17.81 18.27
C ASP A 24 0.71 18.56 17.15
N PHE A 25 1.79 18.00 16.64
CA PHE A 25 2.50 18.56 15.49
C PHE A 25 1.61 18.66 14.25
N PHE A 26 0.95 17.57 13.89
CA PHE A 26 0.05 17.55 12.73
C PHE A 26 -1.20 18.41 12.91
N GLU A 27 -1.69 18.59 14.12
CA GLU A 27 -2.83 19.48 14.41
C GLU A 27 -2.60 20.93 13.98
N THR A 28 -1.34 21.36 13.88
CA THR A 28 -0.99 22.70 13.41
C THR A 28 -1.23 22.84 11.90
N TYR A 29 -1.04 21.78 11.11
CA TYR A 29 -1.03 21.83 9.64
C TYR A 29 -2.31 21.28 9.00
N LEU A 30 -3.01 20.37 9.70
CA LEU A 30 -4.16 19.67 9.14
C LEU A 30 -5.44 20.49 9.03
N PRO A 31 -5.82 21.36 9.98
CA PRO A 31 -7.17 21.94 9.98
C PRO A 31 -7.50 22.68 8.69
N ARG A 32 -6.61 23.53 8.22
CA ARG A 32 -6.81 24.31 6.98
C ARG A 32 -6.98 23.41 5.76
N LEU A 33 -6.13 22.40 5.62
CA LEU A 33 -6.17 21.46 4.50
C LEU A 33 -7.49 20.69 4.48
N LEU A 34 -7.91 20.15 5.63
CA LEU A 34 -9.13 19.37 5.75
C LEU A 34 -10.38 20.23 5.54
N GLU A 35 -10.42 21.43 6.11
CA GLU A 35 -11.51 22.39 5.92
C GLU A 35 -11.66 22.81 4.45
N GLU A 36 -10.54 23.06 3.77
CA GLU A 36 -10.55 23.41 2.33
C GLU A 36 -11.08 22.25 1.50
N ARG A 37 -10.61 21.04 1.75
CA ARG A 37 -11.06 19.82 1.08
C ARG A 37 -12.56 19.56 1.32
N ASP A 38 -13.00 19.69 2.57
CA ASP A 38 -14.41 19.49 2.95
C ASP A 38 -15.31 20.58 2.34
N ARG A 39 -14.84 21.83 2.27
CA ARG A 39 -15.55 22.95 1.65
C ARG A 39 -15.73 22.75 0.14
N CYS A 40 -14.72 22.23 -0.56
CA CYS A 40 -14.80 21.89 -1.98
C CYS A 40 -15.68 20.64 -2.23
N GLY A 41 -16.09 19.92 -1.21
CA GLY A 41 -16.89 18.70 -1.33
C GLY A 41 -16.08 17.45 -1.68
N LEU A 42 -14.76 17.53 -1.81
CA LEU A 42 -13.88 16.43 -2.23
C LEU A 42 -13.97 15.23 -1.28
N THR A 43 -14.07 15.45 0.04
CA THR A 43 -14.26 14.37 1.02
C THR A 43 -15.51 13.53 0.74
N GLY A 44 -16.58 14.15 0.20
CA GLY A 44 -17.79 13.43 -0.20
C GLY A 44 -17.71 12.76 -1.57
N MET A 45 -16.83 13.24 -2.44
CA MET A 45 -16.69 12.77 -3.83
C MET A 45 -15.64 11.67 -3.98
N ILE A 46 -14.63 11.62 -3.11
CA ILE A 46 -13.55 10.63 -3.12
C ILE A 46 -13.85 9.55 -2.07
N GLY A 47 -13.76 8.29 -2.45
CA GLY A 47 -13.95 7.15 -1.55
C GLY A 47 -12.65 6.45 -1.18
N GLY A 48 -12.73 5.16 -0.90
CA GLY A 48 -11.60 4.32 -0.54
C GLY A 48 -10.74 3.92 -1.73
N ILE A 49 -9.72 3.11 -1.44
CA ILE A 49 -8.82 2.55 -2.45
C ILE A 49 -9.57 1.48 -3.24
N GLU A 50 -9.57 1.60 -4.56
CA GLU A 50 -10.15 0.66 -5.51
C GLU A 50 -9.11 -0.31 -6.07
N ALA A 51 -7.86 0.16 -6.26
CA ALA A 51 -6.79 -0.68 -6.76
C ALA A 51 -5.42 -0.19 -6.34
N LEU A 52 -4.48 -1.13 -6.32
CA LEU A 52 -3.04 -0.91 -6.18
C LEU A 52 -2.38 -1.17 -7.53
N MET A 53 -1.42 -0.36 -7.91
CA MET A 53 -0.63 -0.57 -9.13
C MET A 53 0.79 -0.99 -8.76
N ILE A 54 1.19 -2.18 -9.21
CA ILE A 54 2.52 -2.75 -8.99
C ILE A 54 3.10 -3.13 -10.34
N THR A 55 4.32 -2.69 -10.64
CA THR A 55 5.07 -3.15 -11.81
C THR A 55 6.18 -4.10 -11.40
N VAL A 56 6.52 -5.03 -12.27
CA VAL A 56 7.62 -5.99 -12.11
C VAL A 56 8.46 -6.06 -13.38
N GLU A 57 9.66 -6.62 -13.27
CA GLU A 57 10.55 -6.82 -14.42
C GLU A 57 9.91 -7.72 -15.49
N PRO A 58 10.31 -7.56 -16.77
CA PRO A 58 9.87 -8.44 -17.85
C PRO A 58 10.08 -9.92 -17.51
N GLY A 59 9.05 -10.73 -17.76
CA GLY A 59 9.06 -12.17 -17.50
C GLY A 59 8.75 -12.58 -16.06
N ASN A 60 8.57 -11.65 -15.12
CA ASN A 60 8.43 -11.97 -13.71
C ASN A 60 6.96 -11.96 -13.20
N SER A 61 6.01 -11.47 -14.00
CA SER A 61 4.62 -11.33 -13.52
C SER A 61 3.96 -12.66 -13.17
N ILE A 62 4.24 -13.71 -13.93
CA ILE A 62 3.64 -15.05 -13.72
C ILE A 62 4.14 -15.66 -12.40
N GLU A 63 5.43 -15.55 -12.10
CA GLU A 63 5.99 -16.01 -10.83
C GLU A 63 5.43 -15.18 -9.65
N TYR A 64 5.28 -13.87 -9.85
CA TYR A 64 4.72 -13.01 -8.80
C TYR A 64 3.22 -13.26 -8.56
N ILE A 65 2.45 -13.68 -9.59
CA ILE A 65 1.08 -14.18 -9.41
C ILE A 65 1.06 -15.42 -8.51
N ALA A 66 1.99 -16.36 -8.68
CA ALA A 66 2.10 -17.53 -7.81
C ALA A 66 2.40 -17.13 -6.35
N GLU A 67 3.34 -16.21 -6.15
CA GLU A 67 3.69 -15.71 -4.82
C GLU A 67 2.49 -15.05 -4.14
N LEU A 68 1.82 -14.12 -4.84
CA LEU A 68 0.62 -13.46 -4.31
C LEU A 68 -0.52 -14.45 -4.06
N ALA A 69 -0.75 -15.42 -4.95
CA ALA A 69 -1.79 -16.42 -4.77
C ALA A 69 -1.56 -17.33 -3.57
N LEU A 70 -0.30 -17.66 -3.26
CA LEU A 70 0.07 -18.45 -2.09
C LEU A 70 -0.07 -17.66 -0.78
N MET A 71 0.42 -16.41 -0.78
CA MET A 71 0.59 -15.61 0.43
C MET A 71 -0.61 -14.71 0.75
N THR A 72 -1.59 -14.59 -0.16
CA THR A 72 -2.68 -13.63 -0.04
C THR A 72 -4.01 -14.26 -0.46
N PRO A 73 -5.17 -13.66 -0.12
CA PRO A 73 -6.46 -14.14 -0.60
C PRO A 73 -6.78 -13.75 -2.04
N TYR A 74 -5.88 -13.08 -2.77
CA TYR A 74 -6.11 -12.62 -4.13
C TYR A 74 -6.30 -13.76 -5.13
N HIS A 75 -7.22 -13.54 -6.08
CA HIS A 75 -7.53 -14.42 -7.20
C HIS A 75 -7.17 -13.74 -8.51
N TYR A 76 -6.50 -14.45 -9.42
CA TYR A 76 -6.28 -13.96 -10.77
C TYR A 76 -7.61 -13.96 -11.55
N LEU A 77 -7.96 -12.85 -12.19
CA LEU A 77 -9.19 -12.72 -12.96
C LEU A 77 -8.94 -12.74 -14.46
N VAL A 78 -8.07 -11.83 -14.94
CA VAL A 78 -7.90 -11.56 -16.36
C VAL A 78 -6.62 -10.76 -16.58
N THR A 79 -6.10 -10.81 -17.81
CA THR A 79 -4.99 -9.98 -18.28
C THR A 79 -5.49 -8.97 -19.31
N LEU A 80 -5.13 -7.71 -19.12
CA LEU A 80 -5.24 -6.66 -20.10
C LEU A 80 -3.94 -6.67 -20.91
N ASP A 81 -4.06 -6.97 -22.19
CA ASP A 81 -2.92 -7.06 -23.11
C ASP A 81 -2.87 -5.77 -23.93
N SER A 82 -2.08 -4.81 -23.49
CA SER A 82 -1.88 -3.49 -24.11
C SER A 82 -0.59 -3.48 -24.94
N PRO A 83 -0.35 -2.45 -25.78
CA PRO A 83 0.81 -2.44 -26.69
C PRO A 83 2.17 -2.67 -26.00
N ARG A 84 2.40 -2.07 -24.84
CA ARG A 84 3.69 -2.10 -24.10
C ARG A 84 3.67 -2.93 -22.83
N HIS A 85 2.46 -3.20 -22.27
CA HIS A 85 2.33 -3.85 -20.97
C HIS A 85 1.32 -5.00 -21.00
N LEU A 86 1.61 -6.03 -20.20
CA LEU A 86 0.61 -6.93 -19.66
C LEU A 86 0.17 -6.38 -18.29
N THR A 87 -1.13 -6.32 -18.04
CA THR A 87 -1.67 -5.93 -16.73
C THR A 87 -2.60 -7.02 -16.22
N HIS A 88 -2.14 -7.77 -15.23
CA HIS A 88 -2.93 -8.83 -14.59
C HIS A 88 -3.78 -8.23 -13.50
N ILE A 89 -5.07 -8.50 -13.52
CA ILE A 89 -6.02 -8.07 -12.50
C ILE A 89 -6.15 -9.17 -11.48
N LEU A 90 -5.80 -8.89 -10.23
CA LEU A 90 -6.01 -9.79 -9.11
C LEU A 90 -7.05 -9.15 -8.17
N ARG A 91 -8.00 -9.95 -7.69
CA ARG A 91 -9.14 -9.50 -6.87
C ARG A 91 -9.40 -10.46 -5.72
N ILE A 92 -9.77 -9.93 -4.56
CA ILE A 92 -10.36 -10.70 -3.46
C ILE A 92 -11.89 -10.72 -3.66
N ASP A 93 -12.49 -9.55 -3.64
CA ASP A 93 -13.93 -9.30 -3.79
C ASP A 93 -14.18 -7.87 -4.29
N MET A 94 -15.44 -7.45 -4.32
CA MET A 94 -15.79 -6.10 -4.76
C MET A 94 -15.57 -5.00 -3.71
N ASN A 95 -15.31 -5.37 -2.46
CA ASN A 95 -15.13 -4.47 -1.33
C ASN A 95 -13.65 -4.24 -0.99
N SER A 96 -12.77 -5.10 -1.48
CA SER A 96 -11.33 -5.02 -1.32
C SER A 96 -10.68 -4.38 -2.55
N PRO A 97 -9.55 -3.66 -2.42
CA PRO A 97 -8.82 -3.15 -3.57
C PRO A 97 -8.34 -4.28 -4.50
N ASP A 98 -8.38 -4.06 -5.81
CA ASP A 98 -7.70 -4.94 -6.76
C ASP A 98 -6.18 -4.70 -6.73
N ILE A 99 -5.41 -5.67 -7.22
CA ILE A 99 -4.03 -5.46 -7.62
C ILE A 99 -3.98 -5.44 -9.16
N LEU A 100 -3.50 -4.34 -9.72
CA LEU A 100 -3.09 -4.23 -11.11
C LEU A 100 -1.60 -4.54 -11.16
N LEU A 101 -1.29 -5.80 -11.41
CA LEU A 101 0.09 -6.25 -11.56
C LEU A 101 0.51 -6.07 -13.01
N ARG A 102 1.46 -5.17 -13.23
CA ARG A 102 1.91 -4.75 -14.55
C ARG A 102 3.29 -5.31 -14.85
N GLU A 103 3.47 -5.72 -16.09
CA GLU A 103 4.76 -6.15 -16.64
C GLU A 103 4.97 -5.43 -17.96
N VAL A 104 6.11 -4.77 -18.13
CA VAL A 104 6.51 -4.21 -19.41
C VAL A 104 6.96 -5.34 -20.35
N LYS A 105 6.57 -5.28 -21.64
CA LYS A 105 6.91 -6.31 -22.62
C LYS A 105 8.33 -6.14 -23.18
N ASP A 106 8.77 -4.90 -23.31
CA ASP A 106 10.10 -4.54 -23.80
C ASP A 106 11.00 -4.09 -22.64
N PRO A 107 12.06 -4.84 -22.29
CA PRO A 107 12.98 -4.47 -21.23
C PRO A 107 13.69 -3.12 -21.46
N ASP A 108 13.77 -2.68 -22.71
CA ASP A 108 14.38 -1.39 -23.07
C ASP A 108 13.38 -0.23 -23.02
N TYR A 109 12.11 -0.50 -22.71
CA TYR A 109 11.11 0.56 -22.58
C TYR A 109 11.45 1.52 -21.44
N HIS A 110 11.45 2.80 -21.75
CA HIS A 110 11.70 3.89 -20.80
C HIS A 110 10.44 4.71 -20.57
N ASP A 111 10.06 4.83 -19.31
CA ASP A 111 9.02 5.72 -18.81
C ASP A 111 9.48 6.49 -17.59
N ILE A 112 8.61 7.35 -17.07
CA ILE A 112 8.90 8.15 -15.88
C ILE A 112 9.16 7.28 -14.63
N PHE A 113 8.55 6.10 -14.53
CA PHE A 113 8.69 5.23 -13.35
C PHE A 113 10.04 4.52 -13.36
N ARG A 114 10.52 4.09 -14.54
CA ARG A 114 11.87 3.60 -14.72
C ARG A 114 12.89 4.67 -14.33
N ASN A 115 12.72 5.91 -14.83
CA ASN A 115 13.61 7.02 -14.47
C ASN A 115 13.68 7.26 -12.95
N LEU A 116 12.58 7.08 -12.23
CA LEU A 116 12.58 7.17 -10.76
C LEU A 116 13.36 6.02 -10.10
N ASN A 117 13.31 4.80 -10.65
CA ASN A 117 14.08 3.68 -10.14
C ASN A 117 15.58 3.86 -10.40
N ASP A 118 15.97 4.39 -11.56
CA ASP A 118 17.36 4.61 -11.95
C ASP A 118 18.10 5.62 -11.04
N LEU A 119 17.36 6.44 -10.30
CA LEU A 119 17.93 7.36 -9.31
C LEU A 119 18.49 6.66 -8.05
N HIS A 120 18.15 5.39 -7.82
CA HIS A 120 18.45 4.69 -6.57
C HIS A 120 19.22 3.38 -6.82
N PRO A 121 20.27 3.07 -6.05
CA PRO A 121 21.16 1.95 -6.35
C PRO A 121 20.49 0.59 -6.52
N SER A 122 19.54 0.25 -5.63
CA SER A 122 18.81 -1.01 -5.73
C SER A 122 17.62 -0.93 -6.70
N GLY A 123 17.08 0.26 -6.89
CA GLY A 123 16.07 0.56 -7.92
C GLY A 123 16.62 0.35 -9.32
N ALA A 124 17.81 0.88 -9.61
CA ALA A 124 18.48 0.75 -10.91
C ALA A 124 18.80 -0.71 -11.29
N GLN A 125 18.93 -1.62 -10.32
CA GLN A 125 19.09 -3.06 -10.58
C GLN A 125 17.76 -3.74 -10.97
N ARG A 126 16.63 -3.07 -10.76
CA ARG A 126 15.28 -3.54 -11.07
C ARG A 126 14.48 -2.37 -11.63
N PRO A 127 14.84 -1.89 -12.84
CA PRO A 127 14.37 -0.61 -13.36
C PRO A 127 12.85 -0.56 -13.57
N HIS A 128 12.18 -1.69 -13.74
CA HIS A 128 10.73 -1.76 -13.92
C HIS A 128 9.97 -2.19 -12.67
N SER A 129 10.65 -2.71 -11.64
CA SER A 129 9.97 -3.20 -10.43
C SER A 129 9.68 -2.07 -9.44
N ARG A 130 8.39 -1.74 -9.28
CA ARG A 130 7.97 -0.65 -8.40
C ARG A 130 6.49 -0.75 -8.01
N TYR A 131 6.17 -0.34 -6.79
CA TYR A 131 4.83 0.11 -6.47
C TYR A 131 4.62 1.49 -7.05
N LEU A 132 3.62 1.66 -7.93
CA LEU A 132 3.35 2.93 -8.58
C LEU A 132 2.47 3.84 -7.73
N GLY A 133 1.46 3.28 -7.09
CA GLY A 133 0.49 4.04 -6.32
C GLY A 133 -0.85 3.34 -6.19
N GLU A 134 -1.84 4.08 -5.69
CA GLU A 134 -3.22 3.61 -5.52
C GLU A 134 -4.22 4.39 -6.37
N ILE A 135 -5.26 3.70 -6.79
CA ILE A 135 -6.43 4.28 -7.46
C ILE A 135 -7.56 4.36 -6.44
N LEU A 136 -8.12 5.55 -6.26
CA LEU A 136 -9.25 5.83 -5.39
C LEU A 136 -10.55 5.82 -6.17
N TRP A 137 -11.62 5.37 -5.55
CA TRP A 137 -12.97 5.54 -6.06
C TRP A 137 -13.38 7.01 -6.04
N VAL A 138 -14.05 7.46 -7.10
CA VAL A 138 -14.67 8.77 -7.15
C VAL A 138 -16.09 8.71 -7.74
N SER A 139 -16.95 9.61 -7.28
CA SER A 139 -18.34 9.71 -7.77
C SER A 139 -18.46 10.43 -9.12
N ASN A 140 -17.52 11.34 -9.42
CA ASN A 140 -17.41 12.05 -10.69
C ASN A 140 -15.94 12.39 -10.93
N ARG A 141 -15.31 11.72 -11.90
CA ARG A 141 -13.86 11.83 -12.17
C ARG A 141 -13.48 13.19 -12.73
N GLU A 142 -14.25 13.72 -13.67
CA GLU A 142 -13.96 15.03 -14.28
C GLU A 142 -13.99 16.14 -13.24
N GLN A 143 -15.04 16.20 -12.44
CA GLN A 143 -15.18 17.22 -11.41
C GLN A 143 -14.07 17.11 -10.34
N VAL A 144 -13.69 15.90 -9.93
CA VAL A 144 -12.57 15.72 -8.97
C VAL A 144 -11.27 16.21 -9.59
N LEU A 145 -10.99 15.89 -10.86
CA LEU A 145 -9.79 16.37 -11.55
C LEU A 145 -9.74 17.88 -11.65
N GLU A 146 -10.84 18.53 -12.05
CA GLU A 146 -10.93 20.00 -12.11
C GLU A 146 -10.65 20.66 -10.75
N LEU A 147 -11.27 20.14 -9.68
CA LEU A 147 -11.07 20.65 -8.33
C LEU A 147 -9.63 20.45 -7.84
N GLN A 148 -9.02 19.30 -8.14
CA GLN A 148 -7.62 19.04 -7.76
C GLN A 148 -6.63 19.87 -8.57
N GLN A 149 -6.88 20.07 -9.87
CA GLN A 149 -6.07 20.93 -10.72
C GLN A 149 -6.16 22.42 -10.31
N ALA A 150 -7.35 22.86 -9.92
CA ALA A 150 -7.52 24.22 -9.34
C ALA A 150 -6.76 24.40 -8.02
N ARG A 151 -6.39 23.30 -7.33
CA ARG A 151 -5.53 23.27 -6.13
C ARG A 151 -4.06 22.99 -6.49
N GLU A 152 -3.68 23.15 -7.76
CA GLU A 152 -2.33 23.01 -8.32
C GLU A 152 -1.77 21.57 -8.35
N PHE A 153 -2.60 20.54 -8.09
CA PHE A 153 -2.18 19.16 -8.31
C PHE A 153 -2.10 18.83 -9.80
N ARG A 154 -1.03 18.13 -10.19
CA ARG A 154 -0.76 17.81 -11.59
C ARG A 154 -1.11 16.38 -11.92
N PHE A 155 -1.78 16.18 -13.05
CA PHE A 155 -2.17 14.88 -13.58
C PHE A 155 -1.53 14.62 -14.95
N PHE A 156 -1.45 13.37 -15.34
CA PHE A 156 -1.07 13.01 -16.70
C PHE A 156 -2.21 13.37 -17.66
N SER A 157 -1.83 13.83 -18.86
CA SER A 157 -2.80 14.01 -19.95
C SER A 157 -3.30 12.63 -20.45
N PRO A 158 -4.46 12.57 -21.15
CA PRO A 158 -4.96 11.33 -21.75
C PRO A 158 -3.93 10.66 -22.66
N ASP A 159 -3.19 11.43 -23.47
CA ASP A 159 -2.14 10.90 -24.35
C ASP A 159 -0.99 10.26 -23.56
N ALA A 160 -0.54 10.92 -22.51
CA ALA A 160 0.51 10.37 -21.64
C ALA A 160 0.03 9.12 -20.87
N LEU A 161 -1.26 9.05 -20.49
CA LEU A 161 -1.83 7.82 -19.91
C LEU A 161 -1.89 6.68 -20.92
N ALA A 162 -2.19 6.99 -22.19
CA ALA A 162 -2.17 6.01 -23.28
C ALA A 162 -0.74 5.51 -23.57
N GLU A 163 0.27 6.37 -23.47
CA GLU A 163 1.67 5.96 -23.56
C GLU A 163 2.09 5.02 -22.43
N LEU A 164 1.53 5.20 -21.24
CA LEU A 164 1.73 4.32 -20.08
C LEU A 164 0.87 3.06 -20.11
N ASP A 165 0.02 2.85 -21.14
CA ASP A 165 -0.93 1.74 -21.26
C ASP A 165 -1.82 1.56 -20.02
N LEU A 166 -2.24 2.66 -19.40
CA LEU A 166 -3.18 2.61 -18.30
C LEU A 166 -4.63 2.49 -18.81
N PRO A 167 -5.54 1.86 -18.04
CA PRO A 167 -6.95 1.80 -18.41
C PRO A 167 -7.53 3.20 -18.67
N THR A 168 -8.32 3.35 -19.73
CA THR A 168 -8.86 4.65 -20.18
C THR A 168 -9.84 5.30 -19.19
N ASN A 169 -10.40 4.50 -18.29
CA ASN A 169 -11.29 4.97 -17.22
C ASN A 169 -10.54 5.31 -15.92
N VAL A 170 -9.21 5.36 -15.95
CA VAL A 170 -8.37 5.76 -14.82
C VAL A 170 -7.62 7.05 -15.17
N SER A 171 -7.52 7.96 -14.22
CA SER A 171 -6.64 9.14 -14.29
C SER A 171 -5.68 9.09 -13.12
N ILE A 172 -4.39 9.39 -13.33
CA ILE A 172 -3.39 9.40 -12.26
C ILE A 172 -2.66 10.74 -12.18
N SER A 173 -2.28 11.11 -10.96
CA SER A 173 -1.42 12.26 -10.70
C SER A 173 -0.02 12.04 -11.30
N LYS A 174 0.74 13.13 -11.46
CA LYS A 174 2.20 12.99 -11.59
C LYS A 174 2.76 12.35 -10.31
N PRO A 175 3.91 11.66 -10.39
CA PRO A 175 4.56 11.12 -9.19
C PRO A 175 4.78 12.21 -8.14
N SER A 176 4.44 11.91 -6.91
CA SER A 176 4.67 12.78 -5.76
C SER A 176 6.17 13.11 -5.62
N PRO A 177 6.56 14.36 -5.39
CA PRO A 177 7.94 14.69 -5.09
C PRO A 177 8.41 14.14 -3.74
N TYR A 178 7.49 13.71 -2.88
CA TYR A 178 7.77 13.25 -1.53
C TYR A 178 7.82 11.73 -1.40
N THR A 179 6.92 11.02 -2.11
CA THR A 179 6.79 9.56 -2.04
C THR A 179 7.12 8.87 -3.36
N GLN A 180 7.25 9.63 -4.45
CA GLN A 180 7.38 9.14 -5.82
C GLN A 180 6.23 8.20 -6.25
N ASN A 181 5.17 8.08 -5.47
CA ASN A 181 3.96 7.34 -5.82
C ASN A 181 2.96 8.25 -6.53
N VAL A 182 2.01 7.66 -7.23
CA VAL A 182 0.88 8.36 -7.84
C VAL A 182 -0.40 8.11 -7.05
N VAL A 183 -1.34 9.04 -7.13
CA VAL A 183 -2.73 8.84 -6.70
C VAL A 183 -3.60 8.88 -7.95
N GLY A 184 -4.38 7.82 -8.14
CA GLY A 184 -5.30 7.71 -9.27
C GLY A 184 -6.75 7.87 -8.84
N TYR A 185 -7.60 8.16 -9.83
CA TYR A 185 -9.05 8.23 -9.68
C TYR A 185 -9.74 7.37 -10.73
N MET A 186 -10.72 6.58 -10.29
CA MET A 186 -11.58 5.79 -11.14
C MET A 186 -13.04 6.04 -10.75
N GLU A 187 -13.83 6.49 -11.72
CA GLU A 187 -15.27 6.66 -11.51
C GLU A 187 -15.95 5.29 -11.54
N ARG A 188 -16.80 5.04 -10.55
CA ARG A 188 -17.64 3.87 -10.47
C ARG A 188 -18.96 4.21 -9.79
N HIS A 189 -20.05 3.81 -10.37
CA HIS A 189 -21.34 3.94 -9.72
C HIS A 189 -21.47 2.93 -8.56
N PRO A 190 -22.14 3.30 -7.46
CA PRO A 190 -22.41 2.38 -6.37
C PRO A 190 -23.05 1.08 -6.87
N ASN A 191 -22.68 -0.06 -6.30
CA ASN A 191 -23.20 -1.39 -6.63
C ASN A 191 -22.91 -1.90 -8.06
N THR A 192 -21.98 -1.25 -8.79
CA THR A 192 -21.51 -1.75 -10.08
C THR A 192 -20.22 -2.57 -9.94
N VAL A 193 -20.02 -3.50 -10.86
CA VAL A 193 -18.78 -4.27 -10.94
C VAL A 193 -17.62 -3.34 -11.33
N ARG A 194 -16.48 -3.50 -10.67
CA ARG A 194 -15.26 -2.80 -11.04
C ARG A 194 -14.73 -3.36 -12.36
N VAL A 195 -14.62 -2.51 -13.37
CA VAL A 195 -14.15 -2.85 -14.71
C VAL A 195 -13.05 -1.90 -15.13
N TYR A 196 -12.01 -2.42 -15.77
CA TYR A 196 -10.92 -1.65 -16.36
C TYR A 196 -11.04 -1.68 -17.87
N HIS A 197 -10.97 -0.52 -18.51
CA HIS A 197 -11.09 -0.38 -19.97
C HIS A 197 -9.70 -0.38 -20.59
N PRO A 198 -9.22 -1.51 -21.15
CA PRO A 198 -7.87 -1.61 -21.71
C PRO A 198 -7.73 -0.84 -23.01
N LEU A 199 -6.49 -0.49 -23.37
CA LEU A 199 -6.13 0.03 -24.70
C LEU A 199 -5.92 -1.10 -25.73
N GLY A 200 -6.03 -2.34 -25.31
CA GLY A 200 -5.84 -3.55 -26.13
C GLY A 200 -6.86 -4.63 -25.81
N ASN A 201 -6.43 -5.88 -25.80
CA ASN A 201 -7.28 -7.03 -25.56
C ASN A 201 -7.43 -7.31 -24.06
N CYS A 202 -8.53 -8.00 -23.72
CA CYS A 202 -8.78 -8.50 -22.38
C CYS A 202 -9.08 -9.99 -22.46
N SER A 203 -8.25 -10.83 -21.84
CA SER A 203 -8.40 -12.28 -21.90
C SER A 203 -7.76 -12.98 -20.69
N ILE A 204 -8.18 -14.21 -20.43
CA ILE A 204 -7.47 -15.08 -19.50
C ILE A 204 -6.19 -15.56 -20.20
N LEU A 205 -5.03 -15.29 -19.59
CA LEU A 205 -3.76 -15.81 -20.07
C LEU A 205 -3.55 -17.22 -19.48
N PRO A 206 -3.48 -18.29 -20.32
CA PRO A 206 -3.43 -19.67 -19.83
C PRO A 206 -2.32 -19.93 -18.81
N GLN A 207 -1.10 -19.43 -19.08
CA GLN A 207 0.03 -19.60 -18.18
C GLN A 207 -0.19 -18.94 -16.81
N ALA A 208 -0.82 -17.75 -16.77
CA ALA A 208 -1.16 -17.06 -15.52
C ALA A 208 -2.21 -17.85 -14.74
N GLN A 209 -3.22 -18.37 -15.42
CA GLN A 209 -4.28 -19.18 -14.83
C GLN A 209 -3.74 -20.48 -14.23
N ASP A 210 -2.96 -21.25 -15.00
CA ASP A 210 -2.37 -22.52 -14.55
C ASP A 210 -1.48 -22.31 -13.30
N THR A 211 -0.67 -21.24 -13.33
CA THR A 211 0.25 -20.94 -12.23
C THR A 211 -0.52 -20.50 -10.98
N TYR A 212 -1.53 -19.66 -11.14
CA TYR A 212 -2.43 -19.25 -10.08
C TYR A 212 -3.15 -20.44 -9.46
N GLU A 213 -3.73 -21.35 -10.27
CA GLU A 213 -4.46 -22.52 -9.79
C GLU A 213 -3.57 -23.44 -8.94
N LYS A 214 -2.34 -23.72 -9.41
CA LYS A 214 -1.36 -24.52 -8.65
C LYS A 214 -1.03 -23.88 -7.30
N ALA A 215 -0.84 -22.58 -7.26
CA ALA A 215 -0.54 -21.86 -6.02
C ALA A 215 -1.75 -21.89 -5.06
N LYS A 216 -2.97 -21.75 -5.56
CA LYS A 216 -4.21 -21.87 -4.76
C LYS A 216 -4.47 -23.28 -4.26
N GLU A 217 -4.18 -24.30 -5.07
CA GLU A 217 -4.21 -25.69 -4.59
C GLU A 217 -3.24 -25.93 -3.43
N LEU A 218 -2.03 -25.38 -3.53
CA LEU A 218 -1.04 -25.42 -2.46
C LEU A 218 -1.54 -24.70 -1.21
N GLN A 219 -2.04 -23.47 -1.35
CA GLN A 219 -2.64 -22.70 -0.24
C GLN A 219 -3.75 -23.47 0.46
N LYS A 220 -4.61 -24.16 -0.32
CA LYS A 220 -5.68 -25.04 0.20
C LYS A 220 -5.12 -26.25 0.93
N LYS A 221 -4.08 -26.92 0.40
CA LYS A 221 -3.41 -28.06 1.06
C LYS A 221 -2.76 -27.66 2.38
N LEU A 222 -2.28 -26.42 2.49
CA LEU A 222 -1.72 -25.84 3.70
C LEU A 222 -2.79 -25.41 4.72
N ASP A 223 -4.06 -25.44 4.34
CA ASP A 223 -5.21 -25.08 5.17
C ASP A 223 -5.15 -23.63 5.72
N ILE A 224 -4.65 -22.68 4.90
CA ILE A 224 -4.47 -21.27 5.29
C ILE A 224 -5.34 -20.28 4.52
N GLY A 225 -5.97 -20.70 3.42
CA GLY A 225 -6.66 -19.80 2.50
C GLY A 225 -7.82 -19.01 3.11
N ASP A 226 -8.52 -19.59 4.08
CA ASP A 226 -9.63 -18.97 4.79
C ASP A 226 -9.18 -18.17 6.03
N LEU A 227 -7.91 -18.26 6.41
CA LEU A 227 -7.34 -17.53 7.55
C LEU A 227 -6.83 -16.17 7.17
N ILE A 228 -6.33 -16.02 5.94
CA ILE A 228 -5.78 -14.76 5.44
C ILE A 228 -6.91 -13.91 4.86
N GLY A 229 -7.07 -12.70 5.37
CA GLY A 229 -8.12 -11.78 4.99
C GLY A 229 -7.62 -10.62 4.11
N PRO A 230 -8.44 -9.58 3.93
CA PRO A 230 -8.14 -8.44 3.08
C PRO A 230 -6.96 -7.60 3.61
N ILE A 231 -6.56 -6.61 2.81
CA ILE A 231 -5.50 -5.66 3.19
C ILE A 231 -5.93 -4.86 4.42
N ASP A 232 -5.11 -4.87 5.46
CA ASP A 232 -5.25 -4.07 6.67
C ASP A 232 -4.71 -2.65 6.45
N HIS A 233 -3.48 -2.56 5.95
CA HIS A 233 -2.83 -1.28 5.67
C HIS A 233 -1.74 -1.38 4.61
N LEU A 234 -1.36 -0.20 4.12
CA LEU A 234 -0.32 0.04 3.13
C LEU A 234 0.71 0.99 3.73
N ALA A 235 1.94 0.56 3.93
CA ALA A 235 2.97 1.36 4.56
C ALA A 235 4.00 1.87 3.56
N THR A 236 4.05 3.19 3.42
CA THR A 236 5.01 3.92 2.59
C THR A 236 6.15 4.44 3.44
N ARG A 237 7.39 4.22 3.01
CA ARG A 237 8.59 4.81 3.60
C ARG A 237 9.00 6.07 2.84
N GLY A 238 9.41 7.09 3.60
CA GLY A 238 9.87 8.38 3.07
C GLY A 238 11.07 8.92 3.84
N TYR A 239 11.68 9.96 3.29
CA TYR A 239 12.72 10.72 3.99
C TYR A 239 12.12 11.48 5.17
N SER A 240 12.90 11.67 6.25
CA SER A 240 12.47 12.41 7.45
C SER A 240 12.03 13.84 7.13
N GLN A 241 12.75 14.55 6.26
CA GLN A 241 12.42 15.92 5.86
C GLN A 241 11.13 16.02 5.01
N ASN A 242 10.65 14.93 4.45
CA ASN A 242 9.45 14.90 3.60
C ASN A 242 8.22 14.32 4.31
N ARG A 243 8.36 13.86 5.55
CA ARG A 243 7.32 13.11 6.29
C ARG A 243 5.97 13.83 6.32
N GLU A 244 5.98 15.09 6.74
CA GLU A 244 4.78 15.90 6.88
C GLU A 244 4.18 16.24 5.51
N ALA A 245 5.02 16.63 4.56
CA ALA A 245 4.58 16.98 3.22
C ALA A 245 3.96 15.78 2.48
N ALA A 246 4.55 14.60 2.60
CA ALA A 246 4.02 13.36 2.03
C ALA A 246 2.62 13.03 2.57
N LEU A 247 2.43 13.17 3.89
CA LEU A 247 1.16 12.92 4.53
C LEU A 247 0.12 13.97 4.13
N LEU A 248 0.47 15.26 4.17
CA LEU A 248 -0.44 16.35 3.80
C LEU A 248 -0.86 16.24 2.33
N GLU A 249 0.06 15.94 1.42
CA GLU A 249 -0.25 15.73 -0.01
C GLU A 249 -1.27 14.58 -0.17
N TYR A 250 -1.03 13.45 0.48
CA TYR A 250 -1.94 12.31 0.39
C TYR A 250 -3.33 12.64 0.95
N LEU A 251 -3.42 13.34 2.07
CA LEU A 251 -4.68 13.80 2.65
C LEU A 251 -5.40 14.81 1.76
N ALA A 252 -4.66 15.64 1.01
CA ALA A 252 -5.23 16.57 0.05
C ALA A 252 -5.81 15.88 -1.18
N LEU A 253 -5.19 14.79 -1.65
CA LEU A 253 -5.59 14.00 -2.82
C LEU A 253 -6.63 12.93 -2.52
N SER A 254 -6.91 12.62 -1.26
CA SER A 254 -7.78 11.51 -0.85
C SER A 254 -8.91 11.98 0.08
N SER A 255 -9.81 11.07 0.45
CA SER A 255 -10.78 11.29 1.54
C SER A 255 -10.28 10.80 2.90
N TYR A 256 -9.00 10.47 3.01
CA TYR A 256 -8.43 10.00 4.26
C TYR A 256 -8.30 11.13 5.29
N TYR A 257 -8.25 10.76 6.55
CA TYR A 257 -7.95 11.66 7.66
C TYR A 257 -6.80 11.12 8.50
N TYR A 258 -6.07 12.01 9.14
CA TYR A 258 -5.01 11.64 10.07
C TYR A 258 -5.61 11.06 11.34
N TRP A 259 -5.34 9.76 11.60
CA TRP A 259 -5.86 9.05 12.75
C TRP A 259 -4.93 9.16 13.98
N GLY A 260 -3.61 9.11 13.77
CA GLY A 260 -2.64 9.19 14.86
C GLY A 260 -1.26 8.71 14.46
N SER A 261 -0.33 8.74 15.40
CA SER A 261 1.05 8.30 15.21
C SER A 261 1.58 7.45 16.35
N TYR A 262 2.66 6.73 16.03
CA TYR A 262 3.51 6.02 16.97
C TYR A 262 4.93 6.52 16.79
N ASN A 263 5.47 7.17 17.83
CA ASN A 263 6.86 7.64 17.86
C ASN A 263 7.71 6.67 18.67
N ILE A 264 8.80 6.18 18.09
CA ILE A 264 9.75 5.25 18.69
C ILE A 264 11.13 5.92 18.70
N PRO A 265 11.45 6.74 19.73
CA PRO A 265 12.68 7.52 19.76
C PRO A 265 13.95 6.67 19.64
N ASP A 266 14.00 5.53 20.33
CA ASP A 266 15.16 4.62 20.35
C ASP A 266 15.44 4.00 18.98
N GLN A 267 14.46 3.95 18.09
CA GLN A 267 14.57 3.50 16.71
C GLN A 267 14.60 4.68 15.73
N ASN A 268 14.64 5.91 16.23
CA ASN A 268 14.55 7.11 15.39
C ASN A 268 13.42 7.02 14.36
N SER A 269 12.25 6.52 14.76
CA SER A 269 11.16 6.17 13.85
C SER A 269 9.85 6.83 14.26
N SER A 270 9.12 7.31 13.26
CA SER A 270 7.75 7.80 13.36
C SER A 270 6.87 7.09 12.36
N THR A 271 5.80 6.47 12.84
CA THR A 271 4.79 5.78 12.06
C THR A 271 3.47 6.53 12.16
N ASN A 272 2.97 7.05 11.04
CA ASN A 272 1.79 7.90 10.97
C ASN A 272 0.67 7.18 10.22
N VAL A 273 -0.50 7.10 10.83
CA VAL A 273 -1.65 6.33 10.34
C VAL A 273 -2.75 7.26 9.83
N CYS A 274 -3.20 7.04 8.60
CA CYS A 274 -4.36 7.67 8.01
C CYS A 274 -5.44 6.62 7.74
N LYS A 275 -6.70 6.96 8.01
CA LYS A 275 -7.87 6.09 7.77
C LYS A 275 -8.83 6.75 6.80
N SER A 276 -9.60 5.97 6.07
CA SER A 276 -10.66 6.49 5.21
C SER A 276 -11.78 7.13 6.04
N VAL A 277 -12.30 8.27 5.56
CA VAL A 277 -13.46 8.94 6.16
C VAL A 277 -14.74 8.12 5.98
N ARG A 278 -14.79 7.31 4.94
CA ARG A 278 -15.90 6.38 4.69
C ARG A 278 -15.50 4.95 5.04
N PRO A 279 -15.57 4.53 6.30
CA PRO A 279 -15.70 3.12 6.58
C PRO A 279 -17.12 2.72 6.18
N VAL A 280 -17.35 2.43 4.90
CA VAL A 280 -18.56 1.69 4.52
C VAL A 280 -18.41 0.36 5.25
N PRO A 281 -19.37 -0.10 6.05
CA PRO A 281 -19.24 -1.35 6.79
C PRO A 281 -18.89 -2.55 5.92
N GLU A 282 -19.16 -2.43 4.63
CA GLU A 282 -18.97 -3.46 3.60
C GLU A 282 -17.74 -3.22 2.70
N SER A 283 -17.05 -2.06 2.79
CA SER A 283 -15.81 -1.81 2.05
C SER A 283 -14.72 -1.35 3.00
N VAL A 284 -13.86 -2.27 3.36
CA VAL A 284 -12.69 -1.98 4.20
C VAL A 284 -11.61 -1.39 3.30
N SER A 285 -11.63 -0.06 3.16
CA SER A 285 -10.47 0.60 2.56
C SER A 285 -9.28 0.47 3.51
N PRO A 286 -8.13 -0.05 3.05
CA PRO A 286 -6.95 -0.19 3.88
C PRO A 286 -6.54 1.14 4.51
N ALA A 287 -5.98 1.10 5.70
CA ALA A 287 -5.34 2.29 6.22
C ALA A 287 -4.07 2.62 5.40
N LYS A 288 -3.74 3.90 5.30
CA LYS A 288 -2.47 4.36 4.73
C LYS A 288 -1.53 4.74 5.85
N VAL A 289 -0.33 4.17 5.81
CA VAL A 289 0.70 4.39 6.82
C VAL A 289 1.91 5.06 6.18
N PHE A 290 2.42 6.12 6.82
CA PHE A 290 3.65 6.81 6.42
C PHE A 290 4.68 6.63 7.52
N THR A 291 5.80 6.01 7.18
CA THR A 291 6.92 5.80 8.09
C THR A 291 8.14 6.58 7.61
N ALA A 292 8.75 7.33 8.54
CA ALA A 292 9.99 8.05 8.29
C ALA A 292 10.88 8.02 9.54
N ASN A 293 12.15 8.32 9.40
CA ASN A 293 12.97 8.61 10.55
C ASN A 293 12.55 9.96 11.18
N ASN A 294 12.76 10.12 12.49
CA ASN A 294 12.50 11.40 13.17
C ASN A 294 13.54 12.45 12.79
N LEU A 295 14.80 12.00 12.68
CA LEU A 295 15.95 12.85 12.31
C LEU A 295 16.54 12.37 10.98
N PRO A 296 17.04 13.28 10.12
CA PRO A 296 17.73 12.96 8.87
C PRO A 296 18.98 12.10 9.10
N TYR A 297 19.37 11.31 8.10
CA TYR A 297 20.48 10.36 8.18
C TYR A 297 21.80 10.97 8.69
N CYS A 298 22.12 12.19 8.26
CA CYS A 298 23.36 12.86 8.69
C CYS A 298 23.40 13.12 10.20
N VAL A 299 22.25 13.46 10.80
CA VAL A 299 22.14 13.66 12.26
C VAL A 299 22.14 12.31 12.98
N ASN A 300 21.40 11.33 12.46
CA ASN A 300 21.39 9.96 13.01
C ASN A 300 22.78 9.39 13.11
N HIS A 301 23.60 9.59 12.05
CA HIS A 301 24.96 9.06 12.02
C HIS A 301 25.86 9.71 13.07
N LEU A 302 25.73 11.00 13.31
CA LEU A 302 26.48 11.72 14.33
C LEU A 302 26.12 11.26 15.74
N ASP A 303 24.84 11.02 15.98
CA ASP A 303 24.31 10.62 17.28
C ASP A 303 24.35 9.08 17.51
N GLY A 304 24.77 8.32 16.49
CA GLY A 304 24.77 6.85 16.54
C GLY A 304 23.38 6.22 16.55
N LEU A 305 22.34 6.99 16.20
CA LEU A 305 20.96 6.49 16.12
C LEU A 305 20.75 5.63 14.87
N PRO A 306 19.93 4.58 14.94
CA PRO A 306 19.58 3.78 13.76
C PRO A 306 18.81 4.59 12.73
N SER A 307 18.94 4.25 11.45
CA SER A 307 18.24 4.89 10.35
C SER A 307 17.54 3.89 9.42
N PRO A 308 16.69 2.99 9.96
CA PRO A 308 16.14 1.88 9.18
C PRO A 308 15.30 2.35 7.98
N THR A 309 14.53 3.40 8.13
CA THR A 309 13.68 3.91 7.05
C THR A 309 14.50 4.61 5.97
N GLU A 310 15.42 5.50 6.33
CA GLU A 310 16.24 6.20 5.34
C GLU A 310 17.25 5.28 4.65
N THR A 311 17.69 4.20 5.31
CA THR A 311 18.50 3.15 4.66
C THR A 311 17.72 2.52 3.50
N PHE A 312 16.47 2.16 3.71
CA PHE A 312 15.60 1.66 2.63
C PHE A 312 15.40 2.72 1.53
N VAL A 313 15.01 3.93 1.90
CA VAL A 313 14.72 4.99 0.93
C VAL A 313 15.94 5.39 0.10
N SER A 314 17.13 5.38 0.69
CA SER A 314 18.39 5.64 -0.04
C SER A 314 18.69 4.57 -1.10
N ASN A 315 18.29 3.33 -0.85
CA ASN A 315 18.52 2.20 -1.77
C ASN A 315 17.44 2.08 -2.86
N PHE A 316 16.16 2.31 -2.50
CA PHE A 316 15.02 2.04 -3.37
C PHE A 316 14.23 3.29 -3.78
N GLY A 317 14.49 4.43 -3.16
CA GLY A 317 13.64 5.62 -3.24
C GLY A 317 12.43 5.57 -2.30
N PRO A 318 11.78 6.71 -2.08
CA PRO A 318 10.52 6.76 -1.34
C PRO A 318 9.46 5.91 -2.06
N ARG A 319 8.86 4.95 -1.39
CA ARG A 319 7.84 4.05 -1.96
C ARG A 319 7.13 3.22 -0.89
N LEU A 320 6.13 2.45 -1.34
CA LEU A 320 5.54 1.41 -0.52
C LEU A 320 6.62 0.39 -0.09
N HIS A 321 6.63 0.06 1.19
CA HIS A 321 7.51 -0.93 1.80
C HIS A 321 6.81 -2.27 1.99
N HIS A 322 5.57 -2.25 2.53
CA HIS A 322 4.81 -3.47 2.77
C HIS A 322 3.30 -3.30 2.55
N ILE A 323 2.69 -4.43 2.25
CA ILE A 323 1.24 -4.63 2.22
C ILE A 323 0.89 -5.53 3.40
N ALA A 324 0.11 -5.03 4.34
CA ALA A 324 -0.33 -5.81 5.49
C ALA A 324 -1.69 -6.46 5.22
N LEU A 325 -1.81 -7.73 5.56
CA LEU A 325 -3.02 -8.53 5.44
C LEU A 325 -3.55 -8.90 6.82
N THR A 326 -4.85 -8.87 6.98
CA THR A 326 -5.48 -9.36 8.20
C THR A 326 -5.37 -10.89 8.29
N VAL A 327 -5.18 -11.41 9.51
CA VAL A 327 -5.38 -12.83 9.83
C VAL A 327 -6.55 -12.92 10.79
N LYS A 328 -7.48 -13.85 10.53
CA LYS A 328 -8.66 -14.06 11.39
C LYS A 328 -8.25 -14.36 12.83
N ASP A 329 -8.97 -13.78 13.79
CA ASP A 329 -8.84 -14.19 15.19
C ASP A 329 -9.22 -15.66 15.36
N GLY A 330 -8.53 -16.37 16.25
CA GLY A 330 -8.74 -17.76 16.55
C GLY A 330 -7.46 -18.58 16.51
N GLU A 331 -7.64 -19.89 16.57
CA GLU A 331 -6.57 -20.88 16.62
C GLU A 331 -6.82 -22.00 15.60
N ARG A 332 -5.74 -22.54 15.05
CA ARG A 332 -5.73 -23.73 14.19
C ARG A 332 -4.54 -24.61 14.51
N GLY A 333 -4.76 -25.92 14.63
CA GLY A 333 -3.69 -26.87 14.96
C GLY A 333 -3.03 -26.64 16.33
N GLY A 334 -3.75 -26.05 17.31
CA GLY A 334 -3.21 -25.73 18.63
C GLY A 334 -2.30 -24.51 18.67
N LYS A 335 -2.29 -23.68 17.61
CA LYS A 335 -1.55 -22.43 17.50
C LYS A 335 -2.51 -21.29 17.15
N GLU A 336 -2.18 -20.06 17.52
CA GLU A 336 -2.89 -18.90 17.02
C GLU A 336 -2.77 -18.84 15.48
N ASN A 337 -3.83 -18.36 14.81
CA ASN A 337 -3.92 -18.43 13.35
C ASN A 337 -2.74 -17.81 12.63
N ILE A 338 -2.17 -16.70 13.15
CA ILE A 338 -1.00 -16.07 12.55
C ILE A 338 0.23 -16.99 12.61
N ASP A 339 0.47 -17.66 13.74
CA ASP A 339 1.60 -18.57 13.88
C ASP A 339 1.42 -19.78 12.94
N PHE A 340 0.19 -20.28 12.81
CA PHE A 340 -0.13 -21.36 11.88
C PHE A 340 0.12 -20.97 10.42
N VAL A 341 -0.34 -19.78 10.00
CA VAL A 341 -0.14 -19.26 8.65
C VAL A 341 1.36 -19.08 8.35
N VAL A 342 2.11 -18.51 9.29
CA VAL A 342 3.55 -18.28 9.14
C VAL A 342 4.31 -19.59 8.98
N ASP A 343 4.07 -20.57 9.84
CA ASP A 343 4.70 -21.89 9.77
C ASP A 343 4.40 -22.59 8.43
N ALA A 344 3.14 -22.53 8.00
CA ALA A 344 2.72 -23.13 6.74
C ALA A 344 3.43 -22.51 5.54
N ILE A 345 3.51 -21.18 5.48
CA ILE A 345 4.20 -20.45 4.39
C ILE A 345 5.72 -20.66 4.47
N ALA A 346 6.30 -20.62 5.66
CA ALA A 346 7.73 -20.88 5.86
C ALA A 346 8.13 -22.30 5.41
N SER A 347 7.24 -23.30 5.59
CA SER A 347 7.45 -24.67 5.09
C SER A 347 7.62 -24.75 3.57
N GLN A 348 7.16 -23.73 2.83
CA GLN A 348 7.33 -23.60 1.38
C GLN A 348 8.54 -22.78 0.98
N GLY A 349 9.47 -22.54 1.91
CA GLY A 349 10.73 -21.82 1.65
C GLY A 349 10.61 -20.31 1.63
N LYS A 350 9.46 -19.73 2.00
CA LYS A 350 9.31 -18.28 2.14
C LYS A 350 9.89 -17.83 3.49
N GLY A 351 10.82 -16.86 3.45
CA GLY A 351 11.45 -16.31 4.63
C GLY A 351 10.55 -15.33 5.41
N PHE A 352 10.87 -15.19 6.70
CA PHE A 352 10.31 -14.14 7.55
C PHE A 352 11.47 -13.44 8.29
N LEU A 353 11.32 -12.14 8.61
CA LEU A 353 12.42 -11.32 9.14
C LEU A 353 12.77 -11.65 10.60
N LEU A 354 11.80 -12.13 11.36
CA LEU A 354 11.92 -12.47 12.78
C LEU A 354 10.78 -13.42 13.16
N GLU A 355 10.70 -13.77 14.44
CA GLU A 355 9.52 -14.45 15.00
C GLU A 355 8.31 -13.49 15.07
N VAL A 356 7.11 -14.07 15.14
CA VAL A 356 5.87 -13.29 15.33
C VAL A 356 5.97 -12.43 16.59
N VAL A 357 5.74 -11.13 16.45
CA VAL A 357 5.80 -10.17 17.55
C VAL A 357 4.43 -9.85 18.10
N GLY A 358 4.37 -9.53 19.40
CA GLY A 358 3.13 -9.24 20.11
C GLY A 358 2.53 -10.46 20.80
N SER A 359 1.34 -10.31 21.34
CA SER A 359 0.61 -11.38 22.05
C SER A 359 -0.89 -11.13 22.04
N ARG A 360 -1.67 -12.14 22.38
CA ARG A 360 -3.12 -12.04 22.62
C ARG A 360 -3.45 -11.02 23.71
N ASP A 361 -2.69 -10.99 24.80
CA ASP A 361 -2.90 -10.06 25.90
C ASP A 361 -2.60 -8.61 25.50
N ALA A 362 -1.61 -8.41 24.60
CA ALA A 362 -1.34 -7.10 24.01
C ALA A 362 -2.39 -6.69 22.94
N GLY A 363 -3.27 -7.61 22.56
CA GLY A 363 -4.34 -7.41 21.58
C GLY A 363 -3.93 -7.48 20.12
N LEU A 364 -2.65 -7.72 19.82
CA LEU A 364 -2.11 -7.65 18.46
C LEU A 364 -0.88 -8.54 18.30
N LYS A 365 -0.85 -9.33 17.22
CA LYS A 365 0.34 -10.01 16.70
C LYS A 365 0.62 -9.59 15.26
N GLN A 366 1.90 -9.48 14.91
CA GLN A 366 2.37 -9.05 13.59
C GLN A 366 3.68 -9.75 13.19
N ILE A 367 3.92 -9.86 11.89
CA ILE A 367 5.18 -10.37 11.34
C ILE A 367 5.38 -9.87 9.92
N PHE A 368 6.64 -9.59 9.54
CA PHE A 368 7.06 -9.30 8.17
C PHE A 368 7.61 -10.55 7.49
N SER A 369 7.17 -10.85 6.26
CA SER A 369 7.92 -11.74 5.39
C SER A 369 9.28 -11.11 5.02
N ALA A 370 10.21 -11.91 4.51
CA ALA A 370 11.31 -11.37 3.73
C ALA A 370 10.77 -10.62 2.50
N ALA A 371 11.52 -9.63 2.01
CA ALA A 371 11.14 -8.89 0.82
C ALA A 371 11.08 -9.83 -0.40
N SER A 372 10.06 -9.68 -1.22
CA SER A 372 9.92 -10.43 -2.47
C SER A 372 11.15 -10.19 -3.37
N PRO A 373 11.78 -11.24 -3.91
CA PRO A 373 12.87 -11.08 -4.86
C PRO A 373 12.40 -10.43 -6.17
N ILE A 374 11.10 -10.42 -6.45
CA ILE A 374 10.50 -9.90 -7.66
C ILE A 374 10.12 -8.42 -7.52
N SER A 375 9.34 -8.08 -6.50
CA SER A 375 8.79 -6.73 -6.33
C SER A 375 9.50 -5.87 -5.28
N ALA A 376 10.36 -6.46 -4.47
CA ALA A 376 10.95 -5.88 -3.26
C ALA A 376 9.90 -5.47 -2.19
N LEU A 377 8.64 -5.86 -2.35
CA LEU A 377 7.59 -5.64 -1.36
C LEU A 377 7.61 -6.73 -0.29
N ILE A 378 7.28 -6.34 0.92
CA ILE A 378 7.07 -7.22 2.07
C ILE A 378 5.57 -7.48 2.21
N ILE A 379 5.19 -8.71 2.52
CA ILE A 379 3.87 -9.04 3.03
C ILE A 379 3.94 -9.07 4.56
N GLU A 380 3.07 -8.32 5.19
CA GLU A 380 2.86 -8.35 6.63
C GLU A 380 1.60 -9.13 6.97
N TYR A 381 1.63 -9.95 8.01
CA TYR A 381 0.44 -10.57 8.59
C TYR A 381 0.11 -9.90 9.92
N VAL A 382 -1.18 -9.60 10.12
CA VAL A 382 -1.69 -8.89 11.30
C VAL A 382 -2.88 -9.62 11.88
N GLN A 383 -2.74 -10.17 13.08
CA GLN A 383 -3.86 -10.75 13.84
C GLN A 383 -4.20 -9.86 15.03
N ARG A 384 -5.42 -9.33 15.04
CA ARG A 384 -5.97 -8.58 16.17
C ARG A 384 -6.87 -9.47 17.00
N PHE A 385 -6.83 -9.28 18.31
CA PHE A 385 -7.59 -10.08 19.27
C PHE A 385 -8.68 -9.25 19.94
N GLY A 386 -9.87 -9.82 20.00
CA GLY A 386 -11.02 -9.19 20.67
C GLY A 386 -11.33 -7.78 20.14
N ASN A 387 -11.54 -6.86 21.06
CA ASN A 387 -11.88 -5.47 20.75
C ASN A 387 -10.66 -4.54 20.82
N PHE A 388 -9.53 -4.91 20.24
CA PHE A 388 -8.34 -4.08 20.24
C PHE A 388 -8.63 -2.70 19.63
N GLN A 389 -8.52 -1.63 20.43
CA GLN A 389 -8.87 -0.26 20.03
C GLN A 389 -7.71 0.50 19.38
N GLY A 390 -6.48 0.03 19.53
CA GLY A 390 -5.29 0.58 18.90
C GLY A 390 -5.20 0.21 17.40
N PHE A 391 -4.25 0.82 16.72
CA PHE A 391 -3.87 0.38 15.38
C PHE A 391 -2.64 -0.53 15.44
N PHE A 392 -1.63 -0.09 16.18
CA PHE A 392 -0.42 -0.83 16.53
C PHE A 392 -0.18 -0.81 18.05
N THR A 393 0.84 -1.58 18.51
CA THR A 393 1.49 -1.38 19.80
C THR A 393 2.88 -0.78 19.56
N LYS A 394 3.38 0.06 20.48
CA LYS A 394 4.73 0.64 20.34
C LYS A 394 5.82 -0.43 20.31
N ASP A 395 5.66 -1.49 21.10
CA ASP A 395 6.61 -2.61 21.15
C ASP A 395 6.68 -3.33 19.78
N ASN A 396 5.54 -3.64 19.18
CA ASN A 396 5.53 -4.28 17.86
C ASN A 396 6.19 -3.39 16.80
N VAL A 397 5.83 -2.08 16.78
CA VAL A 397 6.45 -1.13 15.83
C VAL A 397 7.95 -1.07 16.02
N ALA A 398 8.45 -1.02 17.25
CA ALA A 398 9.87 -0.98 17.54
C ALA A 398 10.59 -2.24 17.04
N ARG A 399 10.06 -3.42 17.36
CA ARG A 399 10.66 -4.71 16.98
C ARG A 399 10.66 -4.92 15.46
N LEU A 400 9.56 -4.63 14.79
CA LEU A 400 9.43 -4.74 13.33
C LEU A 400 10.34 -3.73 12.60
N THR A 401 10.46 -2.51 13.12
CA THR A 401 11.35 -1.47 12.58
C THR A 401 12.82 -1.92 12.69
N ALA A 402 13.23 -2.46 13.84
CA ALA A 402 14.58 -2.97 14.05
C ALA A 402 14.89 -4.16 13.12
N ALA A 403 13.97 -5.11 12.97
CA ALA A 403 14.14 -6.28 12.11
C ALA A 403 14.32 -5.90 10.63
N ALA A 404 13.48 -5.02 10.12
CA ALA A 404 13.59 -4.51 8.75
C ALA A 404 14.94 -3.77 8.53
N GLY A 405 15.42 -3.02 9.52
CA GLY A 405 16.73 -2.36 9.46
C GLY A 405 17.92 -3.31 9.38
N VAL A 406 17.84 -4.49 10.00
CA VAL A 406 18.88 -5.53 9.91
C VAL A 406 18.93 -6.12 8.50
N GLU A 407 17.81 -6.50 7.91
CA GLU A 407 17.75 -7.03 6.55
C GLU A 407 18.39 -6.07 5.54
N GLU A 408 18.06 -4.81 5.62
CA GLU A 408 18.57 -3.76 4.73
C GLU A 408 20.09 -3.53 4.91
N SER A 409 20.61 -3.71 6.13
CA SER A 409 22.04 -3.61 6.42
C SER A 409 22.82 -4.79 5.84
N LEU A 410 22.27 -6.00 5.84
CA LEU A 410 22.90 -7.20 5.29
C LEU A 410 23.06 -7.13 3.77
N VAL A 411 22.18 -6.43 3.06
CA VAL A 411 22.32 -6.18 1.62
C VAL A 411 23.55 -5.34 1.31
N LYS A 412 23.98 -4.46 2.21
CA LYS A 412 25.20 -3.66 2.07
C LYS A 412 26.50 -4.45 2.31
N ILE A 413 26.46 -5.50 3.13
CA ILE A 413 27.65 -6.28 3.50
C ILE A 413 27.99 -7.36 2.46
N LYS A 414 27.01 -7.76 1.64
CA LYS A 414 27.18 -8.80 0.59
C LYS A 414 27.72 -8.27 -0.76
N ARG A 415 28.24 -7.05 -0.80
CA ARG A 415 28.89 -6.47 -1.99
C ARG A 415 30.39 -6.75 -2.03
#